data_30ca4524ea7b25cebf03ee5dee1d16f7
#
_entry.id   30ca4524ea7b25cebf03ee5dee1d16f7
#
_cell.length_a   1.000
_cell.length_b   1.000
_cell.length_c   1.000
_cell.angle_alpha   90.00
_cell.angle_beta   90.00
_cell.angle_gamma   90.00
#
_symmetry.space_group_name_H-M   'P 1'
#
loop_
_entity.id
_entity.type
_entity.pdbx_description
1 polymer ?
#
loop_
_entity_poly.entity_id
_entity_poly.type
_entity_poly.pdbx_seq_one_letter_code
_entity_poly.pdbx_strand_id
1 'polypeptide(L)'
;MCKVSFLHPKFLRSFEKEMKYVVILEKGANSFGAYVPDLPGCAVAGKTREEALQLIREAMELHISSMREQGDPLPESVSTTEYVQV
;
A
#
# COMPACT_ATOMS: atom_id res chain seq x y z
N MET A 1 2.06 -8.90 27.67
CA MET A 1 2.28 -8.52 27.35
C MET A 1 2.05 -7.86 26.83
N CYS A 2 2.17 -7.93 26.73
CA CYS A 2 2.32 -7.48 26.12
C CYS A 2 2.45 -6.61 26.15
N LYS A 3 2.57 -6.25 26.75
CA LYS A 3 3.10 -5.42 26.70
C LYS A 3 4.07 -5.12 26.09
N VAL A 4 4.37 -5.48 26.53
CA VAL A 4 5.50 -5.58 25.82
C VAL A 4 5.27 -5.35 24.44
N SER A 5 4.31 -5.84 23.91
CA SER A 5 4.22 -5.78 22.58
C SER A 5 3.68 -4.52 22.07
N PHE A 6 3.11 -3.64 22.85
CA PHE A 6 2.68 -2.51 22.32
C PHE A 6 3.65 -1.54 22.07
N LEU A 7 4.43 -1.46 22.86
CA LEU A 7 5.55 -0.68 22.66
C LEU A 7 6.38 -1.29 21.61
N HIS A 8 6.50 -2.54 21.65
CA HIS A 8 7.31 -3.23 20.74
C HIS A 8 6.91 -3.17 19.29
N PRO A 9 5.64 -3.27 18.93
CA PRO A 9 5.30 -3.21 17.53
C PRO A 9 5.73 -1.93 16.88
N LYS A 10 5.60 -0.84 17.57
CA LYS A 10 6.02 0.40 17.03
C LYS A 10 7.50 0.45 16.87
N PHE A 11 8.19 -0.01 17.87
CA PHE A 11 9.61 0.00 17.86
C PHE A 11 10.16 -0.90 16.78
N LEU A 12 9.57 -2.07 16.62
CA LEU A 12 10.01 -2.98 15.59
C LEU A 12 9.82 -2.41 14.21
N ARG A 13 8.78 -1.67 14.01
CA ARG A 13 8.56 -1.09 12.73
C ARG A 13 9.63 -0.06 12.37
N SER A 14 10.21 0.58 13.35
CA SER A 14 11.25 1.53 13.03
C SER A 14 12.53 0.86 12.55
N PHE A 15 12.70 -0.41 12.84
CA PHE A 15 13.83 -1.14 12.32
C PHE A 15 13.57 -1.83 11.03
N GLU A 16 12.31 -1.97 10.66
CA GLU A 16 11.99 -2.63 9.42
C GLU A 16 12.25 -1.70 8.28
N LYS A 17 12.67 -2.29 7.18
CA LYS A 17 12.82 -1.53 6.00
C LYS A 17 11.51 -0.94 5.61
N GLU A 18 11.52 0.32 5.30
CA GLU A 18 10.35 0.98 4.80
C GLU A 18 9.96 0.38 3.48
N MET A 19 8.68 0.05 3.31
CA MET A 19 8.24 -0.57 2.09
C MET A 19 7.55 0.47 1.22
N LYS A 20 7.99 0.57 -0.01
CA LYS A 20 7.44 1.52 -0.96
C LYS A 20 6.93 0.76 -2.17
N TYR A 21 5.70 0.99 -2.52
CA TYR A 21 5.10 0.36 -3.67
C TYR A 21 4.62 1.42 -4.64
N VAL A 22 4.70 1.08 -5.91
CA VAL A 22 4.17 1.95 -6.95
C VAL A 22 2.65 1.89 -6.90
N VAL A 23 2.02 3.06 -6.95
CA VAL A 23 0.57 3.18 -7.01
C VAL A 23 0.23 3.77 -8.37
N ILE A 24 -0.67 3.11 -9.09
CA ILE A 24 -1.15 3.60 -10.37
C ILE A 24 -2.47 4.31 -10.14
N LEU A 25 -2.53 5.56 -10.61
CA LEU A 25 -3.76 6.34 -10.54
C LEU A 25 -4.33 6.46 -11.94
N GLU A 26 -5.62 6.19 -12.05
CA GLU A 26 -6.30 6.29 -13.33
C GLU A 26 -7.50 7.19 -13.19
N LYS A 27 -7.57 8.17 -14.07
CA LYS A 27 -8.68 9.11 -14.05
C LYS A 27 -9.82 8.56 -14.88
N GLY A 28 -10.99 8.41 -14.27
CA GLY A 28 -12.19 8.04 -14.98
C GLY A 28 -13.03 9.28 -15.29
N ALA A 29 -14.24 9.04 -15.74
CA ALA A 29 -15.13 10.14 -16.09
C ALA A 29 -15.52 10.95 -14.87
N ASN A 30 -15.82 10.27 -13.76
CA ASN A 30 -16.29 10.94 -12.55
C ASN A 30 -15.55 10.49 -11.31
N SER A 31 -14.42 9.81 -11.47
CA SER A 31 -13.73 9.27 -10.33
C SER A 31 -12.28 9.03 -10.66
N PHE A 32 -11.51 8.70 -9.64
CA PHE A 32 -10.13 8.28 -9.79
C PHE A 32 -10.00 6.87 -9.22
N GLY A 33 -9.35 6.00 -9.97
CA GLY A 33 -9.01 4.68 -9.46
C GLY A 33 -7.56 4.65 -9.04
N ALA A 34 -7.24 3.77 -8.12
CA ALA A 34 -5.86 3.57 -7.70
C ALA A 34 -5.64 2.09 -7.45
N TYR A 35 -4.48 1.58 -7.85
CA TYR A 35 -4.16 0.20 -7.55
C TYR A 35 -2.66 0.05 -7.44
N VAL A 36 -2.25 -1.06 -6.83
CA VAL A 36 -0.85 -1.35 -6.59
C VAL A 36 -0.51 -2.61 -7.39
N PRO A 37 0.31 -2.48 -8.45
CA PRO A 37 0.62 -3.65 -9.28
C PRO A 37 1.23 -4.80 -8.51
N ASP A 38 2.06 -4.50 -7.52
CA ASP A 38 2.77 -5.53 -6.78
C ASP A 38 1.95 -6.13 -5.64
N LEU A 39 0.76 -5.60 -5.38
CA LEU A 39 -0.13 -6.14 -4.36
C LEU A 39 -1.44 -6.51 -5.03
N PRO A 40 -1.57 -7.77 -5.49
CA PRO A 40 -2.78 -8.18 -6.23
C PRO A 40 -4.03 -7.97 -5.39
N GLY A 41 -5.04 -7.44 -6.02
CA GLY A 41 -6.31 -7.19 -5.34
C GLY A 41 -6.38 -5.91 -4.56
N CYS A 42 -5.30 -5.15 -4.50
CA CYS A 42 -5.29 -3.90 -3.75
C CYS A 42 -5.67 -2.76 -4.71
N ALA A 43 -6.93 -2.39 -4.70
CA ALA A 43 -7.45 -1.37 -5.61
C ALA A 43 -8.60 -0.64 -4.96
N VAL A 44 -8.70 0.65 -5.24
CA VAL A 44 -9.76 1.49 -4.67
C VAL A 44 -10.22 2.49 -5.72
N ALA A 45 -11.30 3.19 -5.41
CA ALA A 45 -11.79 4.29 -6.24
C ALA A 45 -12.22 5.42 -5.31
N GLY A 46 -11.96 6.64 -5.74
CA GLY A 46 -12.35 7.81 -4.98
C GLY A 46 -12.87 8.87 -5.91
N LYS A 47 -13.46 9.90 -5.35
CA LYS A 47 -14.00 10.99 -6.17
C LYS A 47 -12.93 11.95 -6.62
N THR A 48 -11.86 12.07 -5.86
CA THR A 48 -10.75 12.93 -6.21
C THR A 48 -9.47 12.14 -6.17
N ARG A 49 -8.43 12.71 -6.73
CA ARG A 49 -7.12 12.10 -6.71
C ARG A 49 -6.64 11.92 -5.27
N GLU A 50 -6.87 12.94 -4.45
CA GLU A 50 -6.44 12.88 -3.06
C GLU A 50 -7.19 11.82 -2.29
N GLU A 51 -8.47 11.69 -2.56
CA GLU A 51 -9.26 10.65 -1.89
C GLU A 51 -8.78 9.27 -2.31
N ALA A 52 -8.52 9.08 -3.58
CA ALA A 52 -8.04 7.79 -4.06
C ALA A 52 -6.70 7.44 -3.42
N LEU A 53 -5.80 8.42 -3.28
CA LEU A 53 -4.52 8.18 -2.64
C LEU A 53 -4.68 7.80 -1.18
N GLN A 54 -5.58 8.48 -0.47
CA GLN A 54 -5.83 8.17 0.92
C GLN A 54 -6.40 6.76 1.07
N LEU A 55 -7.35 6.42 0.22
CA LEU A 55 -7.97 5.10 0.28
C LEU A 55 -7.00 3.99 -0.06
N ILE A 56 -6.14 4.21 -1.06
CA ILE A 56 -5.21 3.16 -1.43
C ILE A 56 -4.16 2.97 -0.33
N ARG A 57 -3.78 4.04 0.35
CA ARG A 57 -2.85 3.93 1.46
C ARG A 57 -3.45 3.06 2.56
N GLU A 58 -4.70 3.32 2.91
CA GLU A 58 -5.36 2.54 3.94
C GLU A 58 -5.50 1.08 3.52
N ALA A 59 -5.83 0.85 2.26
CA ALA A 59 -5.96 -0.50 1.76
C ALA A 59 -4.64 -1.24 1.80
N MET A 60 -3.55 -0.56 1.46
CA MET A 60 -2.24 -1.16 1.50
C MET A 60 -1.84 -1.53 2.93
N GLU A 61 -2.12 -0.65 3.87
CA GLU A 61 -1.78 -0.91 5.26
C GLU A 61 -2.53 -2.13 5.78
N LEU A 62 -3.80 -2.23 5.46
CA LEU A 62 -4.59 -3.38 5.87
C LEU A 62 -4.10 -4.66 5.21
N HIS A 63 -3.77 -4.57 3.93
CA HIS A 63 -3.32 -5.73 3.18
C HIS A 63 -2.02 -6.27 3.77
N ILE A 64 -1.08 -5.39 4.03
CA ILE A 64 0.21 -5.80 4.54
C ILE A 64 0.09 -6.31 5.97
N SER A 65 -0.73 -5.66 6.79
CA SER A 65 -0.94 -6.13 8.15
C SER A 65 -1.54 -7.53 8.16
N SER A 66 -2.50 -7.76 7.29
CA SER A 66 -3.13 -9.07 7.20
C SER A 66 -2.12 -10.14 6.80
N MET A 67 -1.28 -9.83 5.83
CA MET A 67 -0.28 -10.79 5.39
C MET A 67 0.71 -11.10 6.50
N ARG A 68 1.12 -10.09 7.24
CA ARG A 68 2.05 -10.30 8.34
C ARG A 68 1.44 -11.17 9.43
N GLU A 69 0.16 -10.94 9.73
CA GLU A 69 -0.50 -11.74 10.73
C GLU A 69 -0.60 -13.19 10.34
N GLN A 70 -0.75 -13.44 9.06
CA GLN A 70 -0.86 -14.79 8.55
C GLN A 70 0.48 -15.44 8.30
N GLY A 71 1.54 -14.68 8.44
CA GLY A 71 2.87 -15.22 8.19
C GLY A 71 3.22 -15.34 6.73
N ASP A 72 2.44 -14.72 5.85
CA ASP A 72 2.71 -14.77 4.43
C ASP A 72 3.87 -13.85 4.08
N PRO A 73 4.68 -14.26 3.11
CA PRO A 73 5.75 -13.37 2.66
C PRO A 73 5.16 -12.17 1.95
N LEU A 74 5.72 -11.01 2.22
CA LEU A 74 5.26 -9.79 1.58
C LEU A 74 5.84 -9.70 0.18
N PRO A 75 5.03 -9.28 -0.80
CA PRO A 75 5.55 -9.12 -2.16
C PRO A 75 6.62 -8.05 -2.21
N GLU A 76 7.57 -8.24 -3.09
CA GLU A 76 8.59 -7.22 -3.30
C GLU A 76 8.06 -6.15 -4.22
N SER A 77 8.54 -4.94 -4.00
CA SER A 77 8.16 -3.81 -4.84
C SER A 77 9.09 -3.80 -6.04
N VAL A 78 8.65 -4.41 -7.12
CA VAL A 78 9.49 -4.53 -8.31
C VAL A 78 9.01 -3.68 -9.46
N SER A 79 7.79 -3.16 -9.39
CA SER A 79 7.25 -2.32 -10.45
C SER A 79 7.85 -0.94 -10.37
N THR A 80 8.13 -0.37 -11.53
CA THR A 80 8.60 1.02 -11.62
C THR A 80 7.79 1.73 -12.68
N THR A 81 7.93 3.03 -12.73
CA THR A 81 7.22 3.84 -13.70
C THR A 81 8.23 4.65 -14.50
N GLU A 82 7.87 4.92 -15.74
CA GLU A 82 8.69 5.72 -16.60
C GLU A 82 7.79 6.58 -17.49
N TYR A 83 8.26 7.76 -17.78
CA TYR A 83 7.60 8.60 -18.77
C TYR A 83 8.35 8.46 -20.08
N VAL A 84 7.62 8.11 -21.12
CA VAL A 84 8.23 7.96 -22.44
C VAL A 84 7.58 8.95 -23.36
N GLN A 85 8.39 9.78 -23.97
CA GLN A 85 7.89 10.78 -24.89
C GLN A 85 7.75 10.17 -26.26
N VAL A 86 6.61 10.39 -26.88
CA VAL A 86 6.35 9.83 -28.22
C VAL A 86 6.01 10.94 -29.19
#